data_269faca03fb7e221a67c8eaf708606f8
#
_entry.id   269faca03fb7e221a67c8eaf708606f8
#
_cell.length_a   1.000
_cell.length_b   1.000
_cell.length_c   1.000
_cell.angle_alpha   90.00
_cell.angle_beta   90.00
_cell.angle_gamma   90.00
#
_symmetry.space_group_name_H-M   'P 1'
#
loop_
_entity.id
_entity.type
_entity.pdbx_description
1 polymer ?
#
loop_
_entity_poly.entity_id
_entity_poly.type
_entity_poly.pdbx_seq_one_letter_code
_entity_poly.pdbx_strand_id
1 'polypeptide(L)'
;MKDANLADIKVVRYVLQRFGIRAKHRLGQNFLVRPDIVAEIAAAAELAEGAFVLEIGAGIGTLTQALAETGANVTTFEIDKSLENVLTHTLEAYNNVHIIYEDVLKANLKEILGDNDWHAAANLPYYITTPILLYLIQSELPVSLFVFMMQKEVADRILAKAGSKDYGALTLAVQFDCTVERVMDIPPAAFLPHPAVTSTVLKIRRRKEPAVKVADRRLFFRLVKMGFGQRRKVFTNAMKSGGISTELGKKILERAGIDGGRRGETFSMEEYAALANAWDELVVNK
;
A
#
# COMPACT_ATOMS: atom_id res chain seq x y z
N MET A 1 -24.83 -2.89 -18.95
CA MET A 1 -23.79 -2.24 -19.84
C MET A 1 -22.74 -3.27 -20.29
N LYS A 2 -23.18 -4.46 -20.71
CA LYS A 2 -22.34 -5.66 -20.92
C LYS A 2 -21.12 -5.49 -21.82
N ASP A 3 -21.17 -4.58 -22.81
CA ASP A 3 -20.10 -4.41 -23.80
C ASP A 3 -19.42 -3.03 -23.72
N ALA A 4 -19.69 -2.25 -22.66
CA ALA A 4 -19.11 -0.92 -22.50
C ALA A 4 -17.85 -0.98 -21.62
N ASN A 5 -16.73 -0.47 -22.13
CA ASN A 5 -15.51 -0.34 -21.34
C ASN A 5 -15.65 0.84 -20.36
N LEU A 6 -15.70 0.56 -19.07
CA LEU A 6 -15.85 1.55 -17.99
C LEU A 6 -14.63 2.47 -17.82
N ALA A 7 -13.54 2.22 -18.57
CA ALA A 7 -12.39 3.11 -18.64
C ALA A 7 -12.42 4.04 -19.87
N ASP A 8 -13.42 3.92 -20.77
CA ASP A 8 -13.58 4.87 -21.88
C ASP A 8 -14.15 6.19 -21.34
N ILE A 9 -13.50 7.30 -21.68
CA ILE A 9 -13.88 8.64 -21.21
C ILE A 9 -15.33 9.02 -21.51
N LYS A 10 -15.87 8.55 -22.67
CA LYS A 10 -17.26 8.80 -23.04
C LYS A 10 -18.21 8.02 -22.16
N VAL A 11 -17.85 6.76 -21.84
CA VAL A 11 -18.64 5.91 -20.94
C VAL A 11 -18.60 6.44 -19.52
N VAL A 12 -17.42 6.81 -19.01
CA VAL A 12 -17.28 7.45 -17.68
C VAL A 12 -18.18 8.71 -17.59
N ARG A 13 -18.09 9.62 -18.56
CA ARG A 13 -18.92 10.85 -18.58
C ARG A 13 -20.42 10.52 -18.61
N TYR A 14 -20.82 9.57 -19.43
CA TYR A 14 -22.20 9.12 -19.50
C TYR A 14 -22.70 8.59 -18.15
N VAL A 15 -21.93 7.70 -17.52
CA VAL A 15 -22.27 7.12 -16.22
C VAL A 15 -22.40 8.21 -15.15
N LEU A 16 -21.40 9.10 -15.05
CA LEU A 16 -21.42 10.19 -14.08
C LEU A 16 -22.64 11.11 -14.27
N GLN A 17 -22.97 11.45 -15.52
CA GLN A 17 -24.12 12.29 -15.85
C GLN A 17 -25.44 11.57 -15.56
N ARG A 18 -25.60 10.33 -16.01
CA ARG A 18 -26.83 9.53 -15.86
C ARG A 18 -27.23 9.36 -14.40
N PHE A 19 -26.26 9.11 -13.54
CA PHE A 19 -26.49 8.88 -12.12
C PHE A 19 -26.31 10.13 -11.25
N GLY A 20 -26.04 11.30 -11.86
CA GLY A 20 -25.83 12.55 -11.12
C GLY A 20 -24.62 12.52 -10.19
N ILE A 21 -23.61 11.70 -10.50
CA ILE A 21 -22.42 11.55 -9.65
C ILE A 21 -21.48 12.72 -9.82
N ARG A 22 -21.11 13.33 -8.69
CA ARG A 22 -20.04 14.32 -8.60
C ARG A 22 -18.91 13.75 -7.77
N ALA A 23 -17.69 13.77 -8.32
CA ALA A 23 -16.50 13.31 -7.61
C ALA A 23 -16.36 14.03 -6.25
N LYS A 24 -16.26 13.26 -5.19
CA LYS A 24 -16.13 13.77 -3.82
C LYS A 24 -14.66 13.99 -3.49
N HIS A 25 -14.21 15.22 -3.52
CA HIS A 25 -12.82 15.58 -3.22
C HIS A 25 -12.35 15.04 -1.85
N ARG A 26 -13.21 15.06 -0.83
CA ARG A 26 -12.91 14.50 0.50
C ARG A 26 -12.64 12.99 0.51
N LEU A 27 -13.11 12.26 -0.49
CA LEU A 27 -12.88 10.84 -0.69
C LEU A 27 -11.78 10.57 -1.72
N GLY A 28 -11.12 11.60 -2.24
CA GLY A 28 -10.06 11.47 -3.23
C GLY A 28 -10.50 10.83 -4.56
N GLN A 29 -11.79 10.94 -4.91
CA GLN A 29 -12.34 10.28 -6.10
C GLN A 29 -11.77 10.89 -7.39
N ASN A 30 -10.99 10.09 -8.12
CA ASN A 30 -10.47 10.37 -9.45
C ASN A 30 -10.66 9.11 -10.30
N PHE A 31 -11.56 9.16 -11.26
CA PHE A 31 -11.93 8.01 -12.09
C PHE A 31 -10.95 7.87 -13.24
N LEU A 32 -10.36 6.70 -13.44
CA LEU A 32 -9.52 6.39 -14.59
C LEU A 32 -10.33 6.41 -15.87
N VAL A 33 -9.78 7.06 -16.92
CA VAL A 33 -10.43 7.22 -18.23
C VAL A 33 -9.53 6.75 -19.38
N ARG A 34 -8.69 5.74 -19.10
CA ARG A 34 -7.70 5.16 -20.03
C ARG A 34 -7.76 3.63 -19.96
N PRO A 35 -8.40 2.97 -20.95
CA PRO A 35 -8.53 1.52 -21.01
C PRO A 35 -7.20 0.77 -20.98
N ASP A 36 -6.20 1.28 -21.67
CA ASP A 36 -4.84 0.72 -21.73
C ASP A 36 -4.18 0.67 -20.35
N ILE A 37 -4.30 1.74 -19.56
CA ILE A 37 -3.76 1.81 -18.21
C ILE A 37 -4.47 0.81 -17.29
N VAL A 38 -5.80 0.74 -17.37
CA VAL A 38 -6.59 -0.19 -16.53
C VAL A 38 -6.25 -1.65 -16.87
N ALA A 39 -6.10 -1.96 -18.16
CA ALA A 39 -5.68 -3.30 -18.60
C ALA A 39 -4.29 -3.67 -18.06
N GLU A 40 -3.33 -2.73 -18.05
CA GLU A 40 -1.98 -2.96 -17.53
C GLU A 40 -1.97 -3.15 -16.00
N ILE A 41 -2.83 -2.42 -15.26
CA ILE A 41 -3.00 -2.63 -13.80
C ILE A 41 -3.57 -4.03 -13.54
N ALA A 42 -4.60 -4.46 -14.28
CA ALA A 42 -5.19 -5.78 -14.14
C ALA A 42 -4.19 -6.90 -14.50
N ALA A 43 -3.41 -6.70 -15.57
CA ALA A 43 -2.36 -7.65 -15.95
C ALA A 43 -1.26 -7.76 -14.90
N ALA A 44 -0.85 -6.64 -14.28
CA ALA A 44 0.15 -6.62 -13.21
C ALA A 44 -0.31 -7.40 -11.95
N ALA A 45 -1.63 -7.57 -11.76
CA ALA A 45 -2.19 -8.36 -10.65
C ALA A 45 -2.01 -9.88 -10.81
N GLU A 46 -1.53 -10.36 -11.98
CA GLU A 46 -1.19 -11.78 -12.24
C GLU A 46 -2.32 -12.75 -11.86
N LEU A 47 -3.56 -12.41 -12.19
CA LEU A 47 -4.72 -13.20 -11.83
C LEU A 47 -4.93 -14.35 -12.83
N ALA A 48 -5.04 -15.57 -12.31
CA ALA A 48 -5.55 -16.70 -13.05
C ALA A 48 -7.08 -16.79 -12.95
N GLU A 49 -7.72 -17.53 -13.84
CA GLU A 49 -9.15 -17.86 -13.74
C GLU A 49 -9.45 -18.52 -12.38
N GLY A 50 -10.47 -18.04 -11.68
CA GLY A 50 -10.84 -18.51 -10.35
C GLY A 50 -9.98 -17.99 -9.18
N ALA A 51 -8.89 -17.24 -9.45
CA ALA A 51 -8.11 -16.58 -8.39
C ALA A 51 -8.96 -15.62 -7.58
N PHE A 52 -8.52 -15.27 -6.37
CA PHE A 52 -9.19 -14.30 -5.50
C PHE A 52 -8.47 -12.96 -5.52
N VAL A 53 -9.23 -11.88 -5.74
CA VAL A 53 -8.69 -10.53 -5.70
C VAL A 53 -9.53 -9.61 -4.83
N LEU A 54 -8.84 -8.90 -3.93
CA LEU A 54 -9.39 -7.83 -3.10
C LEU A 54 -9.17 -6.49 -3.79
N GLU A 55 -10.25 -5.79 -4.11
CA GLU A 55 -10.16 -4.41 -4.59
C GLU A 55 -10.58 -3.44 -3.49
N ILE A 56 -9.92 -2.27 -3.42
CA ILE A 56 -10.24 -1.21 -2.47
C ILE A 56 -10.55 0.07 -3.23
N GLY A 57 -11.82 0.51 -3.13
CA GLY A 57 -12.34 1.67 -3.82
C GLY A 57 -12.83 1.33 -5.22
N ALA A 58 -13.99 0.66 -5.32
CA ALA A 58 -14.61 0.30 -6.60
C ALA A 58 -14.89 1.52 -7.51
N GLY A 59 -15.21 2.67 -6.91
CA GLY A 59 -15.60 3.87 -7.65
C GLY A 59 -16.84 3.62 -8.50
N ILE A 60 -16.73 3.74 -9.82
CA ILE A 60 -17.80 3.39 -10.76
C ILE A 60 -17.64 1.99 -11.37
N GLY A 61 -16.71 1.18 -10.86
CA GLY A 61 -16.45 -0.19 -11.31
C GLY A 61 -15.38 -0.32 -12.40
N THR A 62 -14.60 0.73 -12.66
CA THR A 62 -13.63 0.74 -13.77
C THR A 62 -12.54 -0.33 -13.64
N LEU A 63 -11.87 -0.41 -12.49
CA LEU A 63 -10.86 -1.44 -12.25
C LEU A 63 -11.53 -2.79 -11.94
N THR A 64 -12.66 -2.77 -11.21
CA THR A 64 -13.47 -3.95 -10.89
C THR A 64 -13.82 -4.75 -12.17
N GLN A 65 -14.27 -4.05 -13.22
CA GLN A 65 -14.58 -4.65 -14.53
C GLN A 65 -13.36 -5.41 -15.08
N ALA A 66 -12.20 -4.74 -15.16
CA ALA A 66 -11.01 -5.34 -15.73
C ALA A 66 -10.50 -6.54 -14.93
N LEU A 67 -10.62 -6.49 -13.59
CA LEU A 67 -10.29 -7.62 -12.72
C LEU A 67 -11.28 -8.78 -12.92
N ALA A 68 -12.58 -8.50 -13.03
CA ALA A 68 -13.61 -9.52 -13.25
C ALA A 68 -13.47 -10.21 -14.62
N GLU A 69 -13.04 -9.47 -15.63
CA GLU A 69 -12.81 -9.98 -17.01
C GLU A 69 -11.61 -10.96 -17.08
N THR A 70 -10.74 -11.01 -16.08
CA THR A 70 -9.70 -12.06 -15.99
C THR A 70 -10.26 -13.42 -15.58
N GLY A 71 -11.54 -13.51 -15.16
CA GLY A 71 -12.14 -14.70 -14.59
C GLY A 71 -11.89 -14.88 -13.09
N ALA A 72 -11.22 -13.93 -12.42
CA ALA A 72 -10.98 -13.96 -10.98
C ALA A 72 -12.25 -13.64 -10.18
N ASN A 73 -12.33 -14.14 -8.95
CA ASN A 73 -13.36 -13.79 -7.97
C ASN A 73 -12.98 -12.47 -7.31
N VAL A 74 -13.71 -11.41 -7.61
CA VAL A 74 -13.43 -10.04 -7.13
C VAL A 74 -14.27 -9.74 -5.90
N THR A 75 -13.62 -9.44 -4.77
CA THR A 75 -14.28 -8.79 -3.63
C THR A 75 -13.83 -7.35 -3.56
N THR A 76 -14.75 -6.41 -3.75
CA THR A 76 -14.44 -4.98 -3.78
C THR A 76 -15.10 -4.23 -2.65
N PHE A 77 -14.33 -3.33 -2.00
CA PHE A 77 -14.81 -2.43 -0.97
C PHE A 77 -15.07 -1.05 -1.54
N GLU A 78 -16.24 -0.48 -1.21
CA GLU A 78 -16.56 0.91 -1.51
C GLU A 78 -17.16 1.60 -0.27
N ILE A 79 -16.56 2.72 0.15
CA ILE A 79 -17.04 3.47 1.32
C ILE A 79 -18.19 4.43 0.98
N ASP A 80 -18.28 4.82 -0.28
CA ASP A 80 -19.29 5.76 -0.76
C ASP A 80 -20.57 5.04 -1.19
N LYS A 81 -21.49 4.86 -0.24
CA LYS A 81 -22.80 4.24 -0.52
C LYS A 81 -23.62 4.95 -1.62
N SER A 82 -23.31 6.22 -1.96
CA SER A 82 -24.01 6.88 -3.06
C SER A 82 -23.67 6.30 -4.44
N LEU A 83 -22.64 5.45 -4.54
CA LEU A 83 -22.25 4.72 -5.75
C LEU A 83 -22.97 3.37 -5.91
N GLU A 84 -23.78 2.93 -4.94
CA GLU A 84 -24.46 1.63 -4.98
C GLU A 84 -25.26 1.40 -6.25
N ASN A 85 -26.15 2.35 -6.62
CA ASN A 85 -26.94 2.24 -7.85
C ASN A 85 -26.07 2.22 -9.12
N VAL A 86 -24.94 2.93 -9.10
CA VAL A 86 -24.00 2.94 -10.20
C VAL A 86 -23.33 1.58 -10.35
N LEU A 87 -22.76 1.06 -9.26
CA LEU A 87 -22.06 -0.23 -9.25
C LEU A 87 -23.00 -1.38 -9.61
N THR A 88 -24.22 -1.39 -9.08
CA THR A 88 -25.25 -2.37 -9.47
C THR A 88 -25.50 -2.35 -10.98
N HIS A 89 -25.56 -1.16 -11.60
CA HIS A 89 -25.80 -1.05 -13.04
C HIS A 89 -24.57 -1.36 -13.89
N THR A 90 -23.38 -0.88 -13.48
CA THR A 90 -22.16 -1.04 -14.27
C THR A 90 -21.60 -2.46 -14.22
N LEU A 91 -21.82 -3.16 -13.10
CA LEU A 91 -21.28 -4.50 -12.85
C LEU A 91 -22.33 -5.63 -12.91
N GLU A 92 -23.57 -5.34 -13.32
CA GLU A 92 -24.68 -6.32 -13.38
C GLU A 92 -24.39 -7.59 -14.21
N ALA A 93 -23.43 -7.50 -15.15
CA ALA A 93 -23.05 -8.60 -16.03
C ALA A 93 -22.00 -9.55 -15.43
N TYR A 94 -21.42 -9.20 -14.28
CA TYR A 94 -20.30 -9.92 -13.67
C TYR A 94 -20.74 -10.68 -12.42
N ASN A 95 -20.97 -11.99 -12.55
CA ASN A 95 -21.40 -12.86 -11.44
C ASN A 95 -20.26 -13.20 -10.47
N ASN A 96 -19.02 -12.90 -10.83
CA ASN A 96 -17.79 -13.12 -10.06
C ASN A 96 -17.36 -11.88 -9.26
N VAL A 97 -18.26 -10.89 -9.11
CA VAL A 97 -17.99 -9.66 -8.34
C VAL A 97 -18.87 -9.61 -7.10
N HIS A 98 -18.24 -9.44 -5.94
CA HIS A 98 -18.88 -9.20 -4.65
C HIS A 98 -18.54 -7.82 -4.13
N ILE A 99 -19.55 -6.96 -3.87
CA ILE A 99 -19.35 -5.57 -3.44
C ILE A 99 -19.71 -5.43 -1.97
N ILE A 100 -18.79 -4.85 -1.17
CA ILE A 100 -18.98 -4.59 0.26
C ILE A 100 -18.94 -3.07 0.48
N TYR A 101 -20.05 -2.50 0.95
CA TYR A 101 -20.17 -1.06 1.22
C TYR A 101 -19.74 -0.72 2.64
N GLU A 102 -18.43 -0.79 2.89
CA GLU A 102 -17.83 -0.56 4.19
C GLU A 102 -16.42 0.05 4.08
N ASP A 103 -15.93 0.63 5.18
CA ASP A 103 -14.54 1.04 5.32
C ASP A 103 -13.66 -0.19 5.52
N VAL A 104 -12.78 -0.47 4.56
CA VAL A 104 -11.86 -1.63 4.59
C VAL A 104 -11.02 -1.72 5.87
N LEU A 105 -10.69 -0.59 6.49
CA LEU A 105 -9.93 -0.54 7.74
C LEU A 105 -10.76 -0.94 8.98
N LYS A 106 -12.10 -1.06 8.84
CA LYS A 106 -13.02 -1.46 9.92
C LYS A 106 -13.58 -2.86 9.70
N ALA A 107 -13.49 -3.37 8.49
CA ALA A 107 -13.99 -4.67 8.12
C ALA A 107 -13.16 -5.79 8.76
N ASN A 108 -13.81 -6.91 9.07
CA ASN A 108 -13.12 -8.13 9.50
C ASN A 108 -12.55 -8.87 8.29
N LEU A 109 -11.44 -8.34 7.73
CA LEU A 109 -10.82 -8.92 6.54
C LEU A 109 -10.39 -10.37 6.74
N LYS A 110 -10.02 -10.78 7.95
CA LYS A 110 -9.63 -12.18 8.23
C LYS A 110 -10.80 -13.14 7.99
N GLU A 111 -12.00 -12.77 8.37
CA GLU A 111 -13.21 -13.56 8.14
C GLU A 111 -13.60 -13.56 6.65
N ILE A 112 -13.52 -12.40 6.00
CA ILE A 112 -13.92 -12.23 4.59
C ILE A 112 -12.98 -12.99 3.65
N LEU A 113 -11.67 -12.92 3.88
CA LEU A 113 -10.67 -13.53 3.01
C LEU A 113 -10.49 -15.04 3.30
N GLY A 114 -10.76 -15.49 4.53
CA GLY A 114 -10.53 -16.88 4.94
C GLY A 114 -9.07 -17.31 4.73
N ASP A 115 -8.88 -18.56 4.30
CA ASP A 115 -7.55 -19.18 4.11
C ASP A 115 -7.09 -19.22 2.64
N ASN A 116 -7.85 -18.61 1.72
CA ASN A 116 -7.44 -18.57 0.30
C ASN A 116 -6.22 -17.65 0.11
N ASP A 117 -5.45 -17.89 -0.96
CA ASP A 117 -4.42 -16.95 -1.40
C ASP A 117 -5.06 -15.81 -2.20
N TRP A 118 -4.85 -14.59 -1.76
CA TRP A 118 -5.43 -13.40 -2.34
C TRP A 118 -4.36 -12.53 -2.99
N HIS A 119 -4.74 -11.91 -4.10
CA HIS A 119 -4.09 -10.71 -4.59
C HIS A 119 -4.90 -9.48 -4.19
N ALA A 120 -4.29 -8.31 -4.20
CA ALA A 120 -5.00 -7.05 -3.97
C ALA A 120 -4.68 -6.05 -5.07
N ALA A 121 -5.70 -5.36 -5.57
CA ALA A 121 -5.53 -4.29 -6.55
C ALA A 121 -6.32 -3.05 -6.11
N ALA A 122 -5.80 -1.85 -6.33
CA ALA A 122 -6.53 -0.64 -5.96
C ALA A 122 -6.02 0.61 -6.69
N ASN A 123 -6.97 1.50 -7.00
CA ASN A 123 -6.72 2.91 -7.20
C ASN A 123 -6.93 3.62 -5.84
N LEU A 124 -5.89 3.61 -4.98
CA LEU A 124 -6.04 4.08 -3.60
C LEU A 124 -6.31 5.57 -3.50
N PRO A 125 -7.31 5.99 -2.71
CA PRO A 125 -7.49 7.39 -2.37
C PRO A 125 -6.24 7.96 -1.69
N TYR A 126 -5.71 9.08 -2.18
CA TYR A 126 -4.40 9.61 -1.77
C TYR A 126 -4.28 9.89 -0.28
N TYR A 127 -5.36 10.33 0.38
CA TYR A 127 -5.34 10.69 1.81
C TYR A 127 -5.23 9.48 2.75
N ILE A 128 -5.53 8.26 2.26
CA ILE A 128 -5.56 7.04 3.09
C ILE A 128 -4.65 5.92 2.56
N THR A 129 -3.87 6.19 1.50
CA THR A 129 -2.98 5.21 0.87
C THR A 129 -2.04 4.54 1.87
N THR A 130 -1.29 5.32 2.66
CA THR A 130 -0.32 4.77 3.61
C THR A 130 -0.97 3.94 4.72
N PRO A 131 -2.06 4.37 5.38
CA PRO A 131 -2.78 3.54 6.34
C PRO A 131 -3.25 2.20 5.78
N ILE A 132 -3.87 2.19 4.60
CA ILE A 132 -4.36 0.96 3.96
C ILE A 132 -3.19 0.02 3.63
N LEU A 133 -2.16 0.55 2.97
CA LEU A 133 -0.98 -0.23 2.59
C LEU A 133 -0.33 -0.90 3.81
N LEU A 134 -0.06 -0.13 4.86
CA LEU A 134 0.58 -0.66 6.07
C LEU A 134 -0.32 -1.66 6.80
N TYR A 135 -1.62 -1.40 6.87
CA TYR A 135 -2.57 -2.35 7.45
C TYR A 135 -2.53 -3.70 6.74
N LEU A 136 -2.59 -3.71 5.41
CA LEU A 136 -2.60 -4.96 4.63
C LEU A 136 -1.25 -5.70 4.69
N ILE A 137 -0.12 -4.99 4.68
CA ILE A 137 1.22 -5.61 4.72
C ILE A 137 1.53 -6.15 6.11
N GLN A 138 1.18 -5.39 7.18
CA GLN A 138 1.55 -5.74 8.55
C GLN A 138 0.58 -6.71 9.22
N SER A 139 -0.62 -6.89 8.67
CA SER A 139 -1.57 -7.90 9.13
C SER A 139 -1.20 -9.29 8.60
N GLU A 140 -1.62 -10.32 9.33
CA GLU A 140 -1.46 -11.73 8.94
C GLU A 140 -2.54 -12.17 7.94
N LEU A 141 -2.88 -11.29 6.98
CA LEU A 141 -3.84 -11.61 5.93
C LEU A 141 -3.17 -12.42 4.82
N PRO A 142 -3.88 -13.36 4.20
CA PRO A 142 -3.37 -14.22 3.14
C PRO A 142 -3.31 -13.49 1.79
N VAL A 143 -2.65 -12.32 1.76
CA VAL A 143 -2.48 -11.52 0.54
C VAL A 143 -1.02 -11.56 0.13
N SER A 144 -0.74 -12.17 -1.02
CA SER A 144 0.63 -12.41 -1.50
C SER A 144 1.14 -11.34 -2.46
N LEU A 145 0.24 -10.69 -3.21
CA LEU A 145 0.56 -9.67 -4.21
C LEU A 145 -0.36 -8.46 -4.09
N PHE A 146 0.21 -7.26 -4.17
CA PHE A 146 -0.52 -6.00 -4.18
C PHE A 146 -0.14 -5.18 -5.42
N VAL A 147 -1.14 -4.71 -6.17
CA VAL A 147 -0.96 -3.80 -7.30
C VAL A 147 -1.70 -2.51 -7.00
N PHE A 148 -0.98 -1.53 -6.48
CA PHE A 148 -1.59 -0.32 -5.97
C PHE A 148 -1.14 0.92 -6.75
N MET A 149 -2.13 1.69 -7.17
CA MET A 149 -1.91 3.03 -7.69
C MET A 149 -1.97 4.04 -6.55
N MET A 150 -0.99 4.95 -6.53
CA MET A 150 -0.85 5.97 -5.49
C MET A 150 -0.16 7.22 -6.03
N GLN A 151 -0.07 8.30 -5.24
CA GLN A 151 0.72 9.46 -5.62
C GLN A 151 2.19 9.08 -5.85
N LYS A 152 2.79 9.66 -6.88
CA LYS A 152 4.20 9.41 -7.24
C LYS A 152 5.16 9.63 -6.06
N GLU A 153 4.96 10.67 -5.26
CA GLU A 153 5.77 10.94 -4.07
C GLU A 153 5.75 9.77 -3.06
N VAL A 154 4.58 9.18 -2.83
CA VAL A 154 4.45 8.03 -1.92
C VAL A 154 5.15 6.80 -2.50
N ALA A 155 4.99 6.57 -3.80
CA ALA A 155 5.66 5.47 -4.51
C ALA A 155 7.19 5.64 -4.50
N ASP A 156 7.69 6.84 -4.75
CA ASP A 156 9.14 7.15 -4.71
C ASP A 156 9.72 6.88 -3.30
N ARG A 157 8.99 7.24 -2.24
CA ARG A 157 9.38 6.92 -0.85
C ARG A 157 9.40 5.41 -0.57
N ILE A 158 8.45 4.65 -1.11
CA ILE A 158 8.42 3.18 -0.94
C ILE A 158 9.59 2.52 -1.68
N LEU A 159 9.96 3.04 -2.86
CA LEU A 159 11.05 2.53 -3.71
C LEU A 159 12.44 3.03 -3.30
N ALA A 160 12.53 3.98 -2.39
CA ALA A 160 13.76 4.67 -2.03
C ALA A 160 14.82 3.70 -1.49
N LYS A 161 16.10 4.08 -1.61
CA LYS A 161 17.25 3.36 -1.06
C LYS A 161 17.88 4.17 0.07
N ALA A 162 18.54 3.49 0.99
CA ALA A 162 19.27 4.13 2.09
C ALA A 162 20.17 5.25 1.60
N GLY A 163 20.16 6.38 2.30
CA GLY A 163 20.93 7.57 1.94
C GLY A 163 20.29 8.47 0.88
N SER A 164 19.19 8.05 0.24
CA SER A 164 18.45 8.93 -0.68
C SER A 164 17.51 9.89 0.08
N LYS A 165 17.13 11.00 -0.57
CA LYS A 165 16.24 12.03 0.02
C LYS A 165 14.89 11.47 0.46
N ASP A 166 14.33 10.52 -0.30
CA ASP A 166 13.00 9.98 -0.12
C ASP A 166 12.98 8.76 0.84
N TYR A 167 14.18 8.29 1.24
CA TYR A 167 14.30 7.17 2.18
C TYR A 167 13.70 7.51 3.54
N GLY A 168 12.90 6.58 4.06
CA GLY A 168 12.17 6.82 5.30
C GLY A 168 11.59 5.57 5.96
N ALA A 169 10.89 5.80 7.06
CA ALA A 169 10.22 4.74 7.79
C ALA A 169 9.24 3.93 6.91
N LEU A 170 8.58 4.58 5.94
CA LEU A 170 7.68 3.92 5.00
C LEU A 170 8.43 2.94 4.08
N THR A 171 9.62 3.32 3.61
CA THR A 171 10.49 2.43 2.83
C THR A 171 10.77 1.14 3.59
N LEU A 172 11.25 1.27 4.82
CA LEU A 172 11.59 0.12 5.67
C LEU A 172 10.34 -0.71 6.05
N ALA A 173 9.21 -0.04 6.34
CA ALA A 173 7.98 -0.70 6.71
C ALA A 173 7.42 -1.60 5.59
N VAL A 174 7.61 -1.20 4.33
CA VAL A 174 7.15 -1.99 3.17
C VAL A 174 8.22 -3.01 2.76
N GLN A 175 9.47 -2.57 2.58
CA GLN A 175 10.52 -3.42 2.02
C GLN A 175 11.01 -4.50 3.00
N PHE A 176 10.70 -4.39 4.29
CA PHE A 176 10.99 -5.43 5.27
C PHE A 176 10.28 -6.75 4.91
N ASP A 177 9.00 -6.69 4.57
CA ASP A 177 8.18 -7.87 4.27
C ASP A 177 7.93 -8.08 2.77
N CYS A 178 8.25 -7.10 1.92
CA CYS A 178 7.88 -7.12 0.50
C CYS A 178 9.05 -6.76 -0.41
N THR A 179 8.99 -7.26 -1.65
CA THR A 179 9.71 -6.68 -2.79
C THR A 179 8.80 -5.68 -3.47
N VAL A 180 9.38 -4.64 -4.07
CA VAL A 180 8.61 -3.57 -4.71
C VAL A 180 9.21 -3.27 -6.08
N GLU A 181 8.35 -3.19 -7.09
CA GLU A 181 8.72 -2.73 -8.43
C GLU A 181 7.74 -1.67 -8.92
N ARG A 182 8.23 -0.73 -9.73
CA ARG A 182 7.39 0.24 -10.43
C ARG A 182 6.87 -0.39 -11.69
N VAL A 183 5.54 -0.38 -11.87
CA VAL A 183 4.90 -0.82 -13.12
C VAL A 183 4.91 0.34 -14.11
N MET A 184 4.27 1.47 -13.75
CA MET A 184 4.18 2.65 -14.61
C MET A 184 3.93 3.94 -13.82
N ASP A 185 4.20 5.08 -14.45
CA ASP A 185 3.74 6.40 -14.02
C ASP A 185 2.52 6.83 -14.86
N ILE A 186 1.51 7.42 -14.20
CA ILE A 186 0.23 7.79 -14.82
C ILE A 186 0.04 9.30 -14.71
N PRO A 187 -0.07 10.01 -15.85
CA PRO A 187 -0.25 11.46 -15.84
C PRO A 187 -1.66 11.85 -15.35
N PRO A 188 -1.84 13.07 -14.79
CA PRO A 188 -3.14 13.58 -14.37
C PRO A 188 -4.23 13.51 -15.42
N ALA A 189 -3.89 13.67 -16.70
CA ALA A 189 -4.83 13.61 -17.81
C ALA A 189 -5.53 12.25 -17.99
N ALA A 190 -5.02 11.19 -17.34
CA ALA A 190 -5.65 9.86 -17.35
C ALA A 190 -6.87 9.74 -16.42
N PHE A 191 -7.22 10.79 -15.70
CA PHE A 191 -8.28 10.77 -14.69
C PHE A 191 -9.37 11.83 -14.96
N LEU A 192 -10.55 11.60 -14.42
CA LEU A 192 -11.65 12.55 -14.37
C LEU A 192 -12.26 12.58 -12.94
N PRO A 193 -12.20 13.71 -12.22
CA PRO A 193 -11.42 14.91 -12.51
C PRO A 193 -9.90 14.64 -12.50
N HIS A 194 -9.10 15.57 -13.05
CA HIS A 194 -7.65 15.45 -13.05
C HIS A 194 -7.08 15.72 -11.63
N PRO A 195 -6.29 14.81 -11.05
CA PRO A 195 -5.56 15.11 -9.83
C PRO A 195 -4.45 16.15 -10.06
N ALA A 196 -3.98 16.77 -8.98
CA ALA A 196 -2.91 17.77 -9.06
C ALA A 196 -1.53 17.19 -9.34
N VAL A 197 -1.34 15.86 -9.15
CA VAL A 197 -0.04 15.19 -9.18
C VAL A 197 -0.09 13.92 -10.03
N THR A 198 1.06 13.50 -10.53
CA THR A 198 1.25 12.20 -11.19
C THR A 198 1.02 11.07 -10.19
N SER A 199 0.39 9.99 -10.65
CA SER A 199 0.27 8.73 -9.93
C SER A 199 1.32 7.74 -10.41
N THR A 200 1.57 6.72 -9.59
CA THR A 200 2.45 5.60 -9.93
C THR A 200 1.77 4.30 -9.51
N VAL A 201 1.83 3.29 -10.35
CA VAL A 201 1.45 1.92 -10.01
C VAL A 201 2.68 1.19 -9.52
N LEU A 202 2.56 0.64 -8.31
CA LEU A 202 3.55 -0.27 -7.74
C LEU A 202 2.98 -1.69 -7.69
N LYS A 203 3.85 -2.65 -8.01
CA LYS A 203 3.64 -4.07 -7.74
C LYS A 203 4.48 -4.44 -6.53
N ILE A 204 3.82 -4.89 -5.50
CA ILE A 204 4.38 -5.16 -4.18
C ILE A 204 4.11 -6.61 -3.87
N ARG A 205 5.16 -7.44 -3.76
CA ARG A 205 5.02 -8.88 -3.52
C ARG A 205 5.53 -9.23 -2.13
N ARG A 206 4.73 -9.94 -1.35
CA ARG A 206 5.12 -10.43 -0.03
C ARG A 206 6.28 -11.41 -0.16
N ARG A 207 7.29 -11.25 0.68
CA ARG A 207 8.41 -12.18 0.79
C ARG A 207 7.99 -13.42 1.58
N LYS A 208 8.64 -14.55 1.30
CA LYS A 208 8.52 -15.76 2.14
C LYS A 208 9.20 -15.59 3.49
N GLU A 209 10.31 -14.85 3.51
CA GLU A 209 11.04 -14.45 4.72
C GLU A 209 11.30 -12.95 4.66
N PRO A 210 11.33 -12.24 5.80
CA PRO A 210 11.68 -10.82 5.85
C PRO A 210 13.04 -10.55 5.18
N ALA A 211 13.23 -9.32 4.67
CA ALA A 211 14.46 -8.91 3.99
C ALA A 211 15.70 -9.00 4.89
N VAL A 212 15.52 -8.88 6.21
CA VAL A 212 16.57 -9.02 7.23
C VAL A 212 16.05 -9.84 8.40
N LYS A 213 16.95 -10.60 9.05
CA LYS A 213 16.62 -11.41 10.23
C LYS A 213 16.72 -10.57 11.50
N VAL A 214 15.65 -10.51 12.25
CA VAL A 214 15.58 -9.83 13.56
C VAL A 214 14.94 -10.75 14.59
N ALA A 215 15.48 -10.76 15.82
CA ALA A 215 14.94 -11.56 16.92
C ALA A 215 13.56 -10.99 17.38
N ASP A 216 13.44 -9.67 17.50
CA ASP A 216 12.18 -8.99 17.78
C ASP A 216 11.88 -7.91 16.77
N ARG A 217 10.85 -8.14 15.96
CA ARG A 217 10.32 -7.20 14.96
C ARG A 217 9.88 -5.86 15.57
N ARG A 218 9.35 -5.86 16.80
CA ARG A 218 8.89 -4.64 17.49
C ARG A 218 10.07 -3.72 17.82
N LEU A 219 11.21 -4.29 18.23
CA LEU A 219 12.43 -3.54 18.50
C LEU A 219 12.97 -2.89 17.21
N PHE A 220 12.97 -3.63 16.10
CA PHE A 220 13.37 -3.11 14.80
C PHE A 220 12.54 -1.87 14.41
N PHE A 221 11.22 -1.97 14.38
CA PHE A 221 10.35 -0.85 13.99
C PHE A 221 10.36 0.29 15.03
N ARG A 222 10.62 -0.01 16.30
CA ARG A 222 10.82 1.03 17.32
C ARG A 222 12.06 1.86 17.04
N LEU A 223 13.20 1.24 16.69
CA LEU A 223 14.43 1.94 16.30
C LEU A 223 14.24 2.75 15.00
N VAL A 224 13.59 2.18 14.00
CA VAL A 224 13.21 2.88 12.76
C VAL A 224 12.40 4.14 13.09
N LYS A 225 11.35 4.01 13.92
CA LYS A 225 10.53 5.16 14.35
C LYS A 225 11.36 6.23 15.07
N MET A 226 12.31 5.85 15.90
CA MET A 226 13.22 6.80 16.57
C MET A 226 14.10 7.53 15.56
N GLY A 227 14.73 6.80 14.62
CA GLY A 227 15.64 7.37 13.63
C GLY A 227 14.97 8.36 12.69
N PHE A 228 13.76 8.05 12.23
CA PHE A 228 13.02 8.93 11.31
C PHE A 228 12.12 9.95 11.99
N GLY A 229 11.80 9.76 13.26
CA GLY A 229 11.02 10.72 14.04
C GLY A 229 11.78 12.02 14.36
N GLN A 230 13.12 11.98 14.32
CA GLN A 230 13.99 13.11 14.61
C GLN A 230 15.13 13.25 13.58
N ARG A 231 14.79 13.41 12.30
CA ARG A 231 15.71 13.40 11.15
C ARG A 231 16.94 14.31 11.30
N ARG A 232 16.81 15.46 11.99
CA ARG A 232 17.93 16.42 12.18
C ARG A 232 18.87 16.07 13.34
N LYS A 233 18.53 15.09 14.19
CA LYS A 233 19.36 14.69 15.33
C LYS A 233 20.23 13.48 14.98
N VAL A 234 21.38 13.38 15.62
CA VAL A 234 22.20 12.17 15.62
C VAL A 234 21.45 11.04 16.32
N PHE A 235 21.72 9.80 15.93
CA PHE A 235 20.92 8.65 16.34
C PHE A 235 20.96 8.40 17.85
N THR A 236 22.11 8.65 18.51
CA THR A 236 22.22 8.59 19.99
C THR A 236 21.17 9.49 20.68
N ASN A 237 20.96 10.70 20.18
CA ASN A 237 19.96 11.60 20.73
C ASN A 237 18.53 11.16 20.39
N ALA A 238 18.32 10.55 19.23
CA ALA A 238 17.02 9.98 18.85
C ALA A 238 16.63 8.81 19.76
N MET A 239 17.58 7.90 20.07
CA MET A 239 17.38 6.82 21.04
C MET A 239 17.02 7.33 22.43
N LYS A 240 17.76 8.32 22.96
CA LYS A 240 17.46 8.95 24.25
C LYS A 240 16.07 9.56 24.30
N SER A 241 15.67 10.28 23.25
CA SER A 241 14.33 10.87 23.14
C SER A 241 13.22 9.79 23.00
N GLY A 242 13.57 8.61 22.48
CA GLY A 242 12.70 7.44 22.37
C GLY A 242 12.62 6.58 23.63
N GLY A 243 13.22 7.04 24.75
CA GLY A 243 13.13 6.38 26.06
C GLY A 243 14.21 5.32 26.30
N ILE A 244 15.28 5.28 25.49
CA ILE A 244 16.45 4.42 25.75
C ILE A 244 17.45 5.22 26.57
N SER A 245 17.89 4.68 27.72
CA SER A 245 18.90 5.34 28.54
C SER A 245 20.22 5.54 27.76
N THR A 246 20.96 6.58 28.06
CA THR A 246 22.25 6.86 27.39
C THR A 246 23.22 5.68 27.49
N GLU A 247 23.26 5.01 28.64
CA GLU A 247 24.13 3.86 28.85
C GLU A 247 23.72 2.66 27.99
N LEU A 248 22.41 2.32 27.98
CA LEU A 248 21.89 1.22 27.16
C LEU A 248 22.07 1.53 25.66
N GLY A 249 21.78 2.75 25.23
CA GLY A 249 21.97 3.17 23.85
C GLY A 249 23.42 3.03 23.39
N LYS A 250 24.40 3.39 24.23
CA LYS A 250 25.81 3.21 23.95
C LYS A 250 26.18 1.73 23.79
N LYS A 251 25.72 0.86 24.71
CA LYS A 251 25.95 -0.61 24.61
C LYS A 251 25.34 -1.21 23.34
N ILE A 252 24.12 -0.78 22.95
CA ILE A 252 23.47 -1.26 21.71
C ILE A 252 24.32 -0.89 20.49
N LEU A 253 24.76 0.37 20.40
CA LEU A 253 25.56 0.90 19.29
C LEU A 253 26.92 0.18 19.19
N GLU A 254 27.62 0.03 20.31
CA GLU A 254 28.89 -0.69 20.40
C GLU A 254 28.72 -2.16 19.98
N ARG A 255 27.68 -2.84 20.49
CA ARG A 255 27.43 -4.24 20.15
C ARG A 255 27.07 -4.44 18.67
N ALA A 256 26.35 -3.50 18.09
CA ALA A 256 25.98 -3.49 16.67
C ALA A 256 27.14 -3.05 15.76
N GLY A 257 28.20 -2.45 16.30
CA GLY A 257 29.30 -1.88 15.51
C GLY A 257 28.91 -0.63 14.71
N ILE A 258 27.95 0.17 15.23
CA ILE A 258 27.38 1.31 14.50
C ILE A 258 27.74 2.62 15.19
N ASP A 259 28.19 3.60 14.38
CA ASP A 259 28.44 4.96 14.84
C ASP A 259 27.13 5.72 15.11
N GLY A 260 26.84 5.93 16.39
CA GLY A 260 25.67 6.69 16.87
C GLY A 260 25.71 8.19 16.60
N GLY A 261 26.84 8.74 16.11
CA GLY A 261 26.97 10.10 15.64
C GLY A 261 26.33 10.34 14.27
N ARG A 262 26.02 9.26 13.54
CA ARG A 262 25.28 9.32 12.29
C ARG A 262 23.79 9.62 12.53
N ARG A 263 23.08 10.08 11.50
CA ARG A 263 21.63 10.26 11.53
C ARG A 263 20.93 8.97 11.13
N GLY A 264 19.75 8.68 11.75
CA GLY A 264 18.98 7.47 11.46
C GLY A 264 18.62 7.29 9.99
N GLU A 265 18.40 8.39 9.25
CA GLU A 265 18.11 8.34 7.80
C GLU A 265 19.29 7.83 6.94
N THR A 266 20.48 7.70 7.50
CA THR A 266 21.65 7.16 6.80
C THR A 266 21.86 5.67 7.04
N PHE A 267 21.09 5.06 7.93
CA PHE A 267 21.23 3.64 8.24
C PHE A 267 20.49 2.79 7.22
N SER A 268 21.14 1.71 6.80
CA SER A 268 20.51 0.69 5.98
C SER A 268 19.53 -0.16 6.80
N MET A 269 18.77 -1.01 6.12
CA MET A 269 17.87 -1.97 6.79
C MET A 269 18.66 -2.97 7.63
N GLU A 270 19.82 -3.43 7.14
CA GLU A 270 20.74 -4.33 7.81
C GLU A 270 21.33 -3.70 9.08
N GLU A 271 21.67 -2.41 9.03
CA GLU A 271 22.14 -1.66 10.21
C GLU A 271 21.05 -1.54 11.28
N TYR A 272 19.80 -1.25 10.87
CA TYR A 272 18.67 -1.27 11.80
C TYR A 272 18.43 -2.68 12.39
N ALA A 273 18.59 -3.73 11.59
CA ALA A 273 18.48 -5.11 12.10
C ALA A 273 19.57 -5.47 13.10
N ALA A 274 20.83 -5.07 12.83
CA ALA A 274 21.94 -5.25 13.77
C ALA A 274 21.67 -4.53 15.10
N LEU A 275 21.18 -3.31 15.07
CA LEU A 275 20.77 -2.55 16.27
C LEU A 275 19.66 -3.26 17.04
N ALA A 276 18.64 -3.78 16.33
CA ALA A 276 17.53 -4.48 16.97
C ALA A 276 17.97 -5.77 17.65
N ASN A 277 18.81 -6.57 17.00
CA ASN A 277 19.36 -7.80 17.54
C ASN A 277 20.27 -7.52 18.74
N ALA A 278 21.15 -6.51 18.63
CA ALA A 278 22.00 -6.10 19.75
C ALA A 278 21.17 -5.63 20.98
N TRP A 279 20.03 -4.96 20.73
CA TRP A 279 19.14 -4.55 21.81
C TRP A 279 18.46 -5.75 22.45
N ASP A 280 17.93 -6.68 21.65
CA ASP A 280 17.30 -7.90 22.15
C ASP A 280 18.23 -8.72 23.03
N GLU A 281 19.46 -8.98 22.57
CA GLU A 281 20.50 -9.69 23.34
C GLU A 281 20.81 -9.04 24.70
N LEU A 282 20.80 -7.70 24.76
CA LEU A 282 21.09 -6.95 25.99
C LEU A 282 19.91 -6.91 26.98
N VAL A 283 18.70 -7.22 26.54
CA VAL A 283 17.49 -7.25 27.36
C VAL A 283 17.14 -8.66 27.80
N VAL A 284 17.28 -9.66 26.91
CA VAL A 284 16.97 -11.08 27.21
C VAL A 284 18.00 -11.70 28.15
N ASN A 285 19.26 -11.23 28.12
CA ASN A 285 20.35 -11.72 28.99
C ASN A 285 20.44 -10.98 30.34
N LYS A 286 19.38 -10.32 30.78
CA LYS A 286 19.21 -9.75 32.12
C LYS A 286 18.20 -10.54 32.93
#